data_537b0845ab9c707d5c67de809c2e3453
#
_entry.id   537b0845ab9c707d5c67de809c2e3453
#
_cell.length_a   1.000
_cell.length_b   1.000
_cell.length_c   1.000
_cell.angle_alpha   90.00
_cell.angle_beta   90.00
_cell.angle_gamma   90.00
#
_symmetry.space_group_name_H-M   'P 1'
#
loop_
_entity.id
_entity.type
_entity.pdbx_description
1 polymer ?
#
loop_
_entity_poly.entity_id
_entity_poly.type
_entity_poly.pdbx_seq_one_letter_code
_entity_poly.pdbx_strand_id
1 'polypeptide(L)'
;ARDGSITSRNIPLKSALIDSSNTRYQNGSDVYISRIVKECLEPKEIVDITQAYRKMQEVFMGEESIGNINTRLKGASRISNKDVELSVDLSSKNAWENCLMTYLDKIPFNYIGKGEQCIVKTKLALAHKKAKEASIILMEEPENHLSYSKLNELIAAIKEHCKEKQIIISTHSSFVANKLGLKSLILLHDRKTLRLHDLSPSTIDYFEKLSGYDTLRLLLCQKAILVEGDSDELVVQKAYLKKYGKLPIEDGVDVIAVG
;
A
#
# COMPACT_ATOMS: atom_id res chain seq x y z
N ALA A 1 -39.03 12.45 8.58
CA ALA A 1 -37.79 11.67 8.48
C ALA A 1 -38.18 10.21 8.27
N ARG A 2 -37.78 9.60 7.14
CA ARG A 2 -37.97 8.17 6.92
C ARG A 2 -36.80 7.46 7.59
N ASP A 3 -37.07 6.63 8.58
CA ASP A 3 -36.12 5.70 9.21
C ASP A 3 -35.68 4.66 8.18
N GLY A 4 -34.78 5.02 7.29
CA GLY A 4 -34.14 4.10 6.38
C GLY A 4 -32.84 3.60 6.99
N SER A 5 -32.66 2.29 7.11
CA SER A 5 -31.37 1.71 7.51
C SER A 5 -30.23 2.23 6.62
N ILE A 6 -29.19 2.81 7.22
CA ILE A 6 -28.01 3.27 6.49
C ILE A 6 -27.22 2.02 6.10
N THR A 7 -27.18 1.73 4.81
CA THR A 7 -26.31 0.70 4.24
C THR A 7 -25.15 1.37 3.52
N SER A 8 -24.06 0.65 3.33
CA SER A 8 -22.89 1.17 2.57
C SER A 8 -23.24 1.65 1.16
N ARG A 9 -24.36 1.16 0.57
CA ARG A 9 -24.85 1.56 -0.74
C ARG A 9 -25.58 2.92 -0.72
N ASN A 10 -26.09 3.32 0.45
CA ASN A 10 -26.87 4.55 0.62
C ASN A 10 -26.02 5.73 1.09
N ILE A 11 -24.72 5.50 1.36
CA ILE A 11 -23.79 6.56 1.72
C ILE A 11 -23.42 7.32 0.43
N PRO A 12 -23.68 8.64 0.36
CA PRO A 12 -23.41 9.42 -0.86
C PRO A 12 -21.92 9.60 -1.15
N LEU A 13 -21.06 9.45 -0.14
CA LEU A 13 -19.61 9.53 -0.28
C LEU A 13 -19.01 8.18 -0.60
N LYS A 14 -18.34 8.06 -1.74
CA LYS A 14 -17.57 6.89 -2.12
C LYS A 14 -16.10 7.13 -1.78
N SER A 15 -15.48 6.15 -1.12
CA SER A 15 -14.05 6.16 -0.83
C SER A 15 -13.34 4.98 -1.47
N ALA A 16 -12.07 5.18 -1.82
CA ALA A 16 -11.18 4.13 -2.28
C ALA A 16 -9.92 4.11 -1.41
N LEU A 17 -9.59 2.95 -0.83
CA LEU A 17 -8.35 2.72 -0.10
C LEU A 17 -7.31 2.13 -1.05
N ILE A 18 -6.15 2.76 -1.10
CA ILE A 18 -4.97 2.32 -1.84
C ILE A 18 -3.90 1.95 -0.84
N ASP A 19 -3.72 0.65 -0.64
CA ASP A 19 -2.67 0.07 0.18
C ASP A 19 -1.67 -0.62 -0.75
N SER A 20 -0.61 0.10 -1.08
CA SER A 20 0.45 -0.38 -1.98
C SER A 20 1.48 -1.28 -1.28
N SER A 21 1.54 -1.24 0.05
CA SER A 21 2.47 -2.01 0.87
C SER A 21 2.02 -3.47 1.07
N ASN A 22 0.73 -3.75 0.87
CA ASN A 22 0.17 -5.07 1.08
C ASN A 22 0.71 -6.08 0.06
N THR A 23 1.54 -7.01 0.55
CA THR A 23 2.18 -8.07 -0.26
C THR A 23 1.64 -9.43 0.14
N ARG A 24 0.39 -9.70 -0.21
CA ARG A 24 -0.19 -11.04 -0.05
C ARG A 24 -0.11 -11.78 -1.38
N TYR A 25 0.61 -12.89 -1.37
CA TYR A 25 0.69 -13.80 -2.50
C TYR A 25 -0.14 -15.05 -2.22
N GLN A 26 -0.87 -15.51 -3.22
CA GLN A 26 -1.56 -16.80 -3.20
C GLN A 26 -1.19 -17.53 -4.49
N ASN A 27 -0.62 -18.71 -4.36
CA ASN A 27 -0.14 -19.52 -5.48
C ASN A 27 0.79 -18.74 -6.45
N GLY A 28 1.63 -17.84 -5.92
CA GLY A 28 2.54 -17.01 -6.73
C GLY A 28 1.91 -15.77 -7.36
N SER A 29 0.60 -15.60 -7.25
CA SER A 29 -0.14 -14.42 -7.73
C SER A 29 -0.29 -13.37 -6.63
N ASP A 30 -0.16 -12.09 -6.98
CA ASP A 30 -0.44 -10.99 -6.06
C ASP A 30 -1.95 -10.80 -5.93
N VAL A 31 -2.48 -11.05 -4.74
CA VAL A 31 -3.94 -11.01 -4.46
C VAL A 31 -4.53 -9.62 -4.73
N TYR A 32 -3.78 -8.55 -4.47
CA TYR A 32 -4.24 -7.19 -4.69
C TYR A 32 -4.41 -6.89 -6.18
N ILE A 33 -3.40 -7.24 -6.99
CA ILE A 33 -3.47 -7.06 -8.45
C ILE A 33 -4.56 -7.94 -9.06
N SER A 34 -4.63 -9.21 -8.67
CA SER A 34 -5.67 -10.13 -9.16
C SER A 34 -7.07 -9.59 -8.90
N ARG A 35 -7.31 -8.97 -7.74
CA ARG A 35 -8.58 -8.32 -7.43
C ARG A 35 -8.85 -7.12 -8.33
N ILE A 36 -7.86 -6.24 -8.54
CA ILE A 36 -8.01 -5.08 -9.43
C ILE A 36 -8.34 -5.54 -10.86
N VAL A 37 -7.60 -6.52 -11.38
CA VAL A 37 -7.84 -7.08 -12.72
C VAL A 37 -9.27 -7.61 -12.85
N LYS A 38 -9.71 -8.42 -11.89
CA LYS A 38 -11.09 -8.95 -11.88
C LYS A 38 -12.15 -7.83 -11.87
N GLU A 39 -11.94 -6.80 -11.06
CA GLU A 39 -12.87 -5.67 -10.97
C GLU A 39 -12.86 -4.77 -12.23
N CYS A 40 -11.83 -4.88 -13.10
CA CYS A 40 -11.77 -4.19 -14.38
C CYS A 40 -12.51 -4.93 -15.50
N LEU A 41 -12.81 -6.23 -15.33
CA LEU A 41 -13.46 -7.03 -16.36
C LEU A 41 -14.97 -6.75 -16.43
N GLU A 42 -15.51 -6.78 -17.63
CA GLU A 42 -16.95 -6.74 -17.85
C GLU A 42 -17.59 -8.08 -17.43
N PRO A 43 -18.86 -8.08 -17.02
CA PRO A 43 -19.54 -9.32 -16.60
C PRO A 43 -19.47 -10.45 -17.64
N LYS A 44 -19.53 -10.10 -18.93
CA LYS A 44 -19.41 -11.06 -20.04
C LYS A 44 -18.03 -11.69 -20.08
N GLU A 45 -16.97 -10.88 -19.96
CA GLU A 45 -15.58 -11.35 -19.96
C GLU A 45 -15.32 -12.31 -18.80
N ILE A 46 -15.87 -12.02 -17.61
CA ILE A 46 -15.77 -12.90 -16.44
C ILE A 46 -16.41 -14.28 -16.75
N VAL A 47 -17.57 -14.29 -17.38
CA VAL A 47 -18.25 -15.54 -17.76
C VAL A 47 -17.42 -16.31 -18.78
N ASP A 48 -16.95 -15.64 -19.82
CA ASP A 48 -16.18 -16.23 -20.92
C ASP A 48 -14.87 -16.86 -20.39
N ILE A 49 -14.12 -16.13 -19.56
CA ILE A 49 -12.89 -16.64 -18.94
C ILE A 49 -13.19 -17.81 -17.99
N THR A 50 -14.26 -17.72 -17.20
CA THR A 50 -14.64 -18.79 -16.28
C THR A 50 -14.99 -20.07 -17.02
N GLN A 51 -15.71 -19.96 -18.14
CA GLN A 51 -16.05 -21.11 -18.98
C GLN A 51 -14.79 -21.70 -19.65
N ALA A 52 -13.92 -20.85 -20.19
CA ALA A 52 -12.66 -21.30 -20.78
C ALA A 52 -11.77 -22.05 -19.76
N TYR A 53 -11.68 -21.52 -18.54
CA TYR A 53 -10.92 -22.16 -17.47
C TYR A 53 -11.51 -23.53 -17.06
N ARG A 54 -12.84 -23.64 -16.93
CA ARG A 54 -13.51 -24.92 -16.66
C ARG A 54 -13.26 -25.94 -17.77
N LYS A 55 -13.37 -25.51 -19.03
CA LYS A 55 -13.07 -26.39 -20.17
C LYS A 55 -11.63 -26.90 -20.15
N MET A 56 -10.66 -26.04 -19.78
CA MET A 56 -9.28 -26.46 -19.60
C MET A 56 -9.14 -27.51 -18.49
N GLN A 57 -9.83 -27.36 -17.38
CA GLN A 57 -9.84 -28.33 -16.28
C GLN A 57 -10.47 -29.67 -16.71
N GLU A 58 -11.56 -29.63 -17.48
CA GLU A 58 -12.22 -30.84 -18.04
C GLU A 58 -11.27 -31.57 -18.99
N VAL A 59 -10.60 -30.87 -19.89
CA VAL A 59 -9.62 -31.46 -20.82
C VAL A 59 -8.49 -32.13 -20.01
N PHE A 60 -7.96 -31.44 -18.99
CA PHE A 60 -6.91 -32.02 -18.13
C PHE A 60 -7.37 -33.30 -17.42
N MET A 61 -8.59 -33.32 -16.92
CA MET A 61 -9.15 -34.53 -16.29
C MET A 61 -9.43 -35.68 -17.28
N GLY A 62 -9.62 -35.35 -18.56
CA GLY A 62 -9.79 -36.32 -19.65
C GLY A 62 -8.48 -36.94 -20.15
N GLU A 63 -7.33 -36.47 -19.69
CA GLU A 63 -6.03 -37.01 -20.13
C GLU A 63 -5.85 -38.47 -19.70
N GLU A 64 -5.34 -39.30 -20.62
CA GLU A 64 -5.12 -40.74 -20.41
C GLU A 64 -4.27 -41.00 -19.16
N SER A 65 -3.27 -40.16 -18.90
CA SER A 65 -2.39 -40.26 -17.73
C SER A 65 -3.16 -40.12 -16.41
N ILE A 66 -4.16 -39.25 -16.35
CA ILE A 66 -5.02 -39.10 -15.16
C ILE A 66 -5.92 -40.33 -14.98
N GLY A 67 -6.50 -40.84 -16.06
CA GLY A 67 -7.27 -42.11 -16.05
C GLY A 67 -6.44 -43.29 -15.55
N ASN A 68 -5.20 -43.39 -16.00
CA ASN A 68 -4.27 -44.45 -15.58
C ASN A 68 -3.89 -44.32 -14.08
N ILE A 69 -3.71 -43.10 -13.58
CA ILE A 69 -3.46 -42.85 -12.14
C ILE A 69 -4.68 -43.26 -11.33
N ASN A 70 -5.89 -42.85 -11.73
CA ASN A 70 -7.13 -43.18 -11.04
C ASN A 70 -7.39 -44.70 -11.01
N THR A 71 -7.10 -45.41 -12.09
CA THR A 71 -7.18 -46.86 -12.14
C THR A 71 -6.23 -47.52 -11.15
N ARG A 72 -5.00 -47.05 -11.04
CA ARG A 72 -4.00 -47.53 -10.05
C ARG A 72 -4.42 -47.24 -8.61
N LEU A 73 -5.00 -46.05 -8.35
CA LEU A 73 -5.50 -45.70 -7.01
C LEU A 73 -6.65 -46.58 -6.56
N LYS A 74 -7.59 -46.86 -7.44
CA LYS A 74 -8.71 -47.81 -7.17
C LYS A 74 -8.19 -49.21 -6.80
N GLY A 75 -7.15 -49.67 -7.49
CA GLY A 75 -6.52 -50.98 -7.20
C GLY A 75 -5.72 -51.00 -5.87
N ALA A 76 -5.23 -49.86 -5.41
CA ALA A 76 -4.43 -49.74 -4.19
C ALA A 76 -5.26 -49.55 -2.91
N SER A 77 -6.54 -49.20 -3.00
CA SER A 77 -7.39 -48.87 -1.84
C SER A 77 -7.93 -50.12 -1.14
N ARG A 78 -7.04 -51.02 -0.67
CA ARG A 78 -7.44 -52.19 0.13
C ARG A 78 -7.82 -51.88 1.59
N ILE A 79 -7.66 -50.63 2.01
CA ILE A 79 -7.82 -50.20 3.42
C ILE A 79 -9.19 -49.60 3.69
N SER A 80 -9.97 -49.25 2.65
CA SER A 80 -11.28 -48.62 2.77
C SER A 80 -12.22 -49.21 1.72
N ASN A 81 -13.50 -49.39 2.09
CA ASN A 81 -14.56 -49.75 1.13
C ASN A 81 -14.98 -48.57 0.22
N LYS A 82 -14.17 -47.53 0.14
CA LYS A 82 -14.44 -46.33 -0.68
C LYS A 82 -13.37 -46.22 -1.77
N ASP A 83 -13.84 -45.93 -2.98
CA ASP A 83 -12.95 -45.62 -4.10
C ASP A 83 -12.20 -44.31 -3.87
N VAL A 84 -10.90 -44.34 -4.15
CA VAL A 84 -10.04 -43.12 -4.13
C VAL A 84 -9.82 -42.73 -5.57
N GLU A 85 -10.10 -41.47 -5.89
CA GLU A 85 -9.81 -40.86 -7.18
C GLU A 85 -9.23 -39.44 -7.05
N LEU A 86 -8.41 -39.08 -8.02
CA LEU A 86 -7.95 -37.68 -8.19
C LEU A 86 -8.96 -36.95 -9.05
N SER A 87 -9.34 -35.76 -8.60
CA SER A 87 -10.14 -34.81 -9.34
C SER A 87 -9.61 -33.41 -9.20
N VAL A 88 -9.91 -32.54 -10.14
CA VAL A 88 -9.59 -31.12 -10.04
C VAL A 88 -10.51 -30.48 -9.01
N ASP A 89 -9.94 -29.67 -8.12
CA ASP A 89 -10.73 -28.87 -7.17
C ASP A 89 -11.46 -27.75 -7.91
N LEU A 90 -12.78 -27.91 -8.04
CA LEU A 90 -13.68 -26.91 -8.65
C LEU A 90 -14.19 -25.86 -7.67
N SER A 91 -13.66 -25.84 -6.45
CA SER A 91 -14.04 -24.84 -5.46
C SER A 91 -13.65 -23.41 -5.88
N SER A 92 -14.30 -22.43 -5.28
CA SER A 92 -13.98 -21.01 -5.50
C SER A 92 -12.56 -20.63 -5.07
N LYS A 93 -11.87 -21.48 -4.28
CA LYS A 93 -10.47 -21.29 -3.90
C LYS A 93 -9.51 -21.49 -5.06
N ASN A 94 -9.88 -22.33 -6.03
CA ASN A 94 -9.13 -22.62 -7.25
C ASN A 94 -9.76 -21.97 -8.49
N ALA A 95 -10.38 -20.81 -8.29
CA ALA A 95 -10.87 -20.02 -9.41
C ALA A 95 -9.69 -19.48 -10.26
N TRP A 96 -9.96 -19.21 -11.53
CA TRP A 96 -8.96 -18.76 -12.51
C TRP A 96 -8.16 -17.55 -12.03
N GLU A 97 -8.75 -16.67 -11.22
CA GLU A 97 -8.09 -15.47 -10.67
C GLU A 97 -6.86 -15.79 -9.81
N ASN A 98 -6.89 -16.94 -9.13
CA ASN A 98 -5.81 -17.39 -8.27
C ASN A 98 -4.72 -18.15 -9.04
N CYS A 99 -4.98 -18.50 -10.29
CA CYS A 99 -4.05 -19.22 -11.16
C CYS A 99 -3.30 -18.30 -12.12
N LEU A 100 -3.72 -17.02 -12.22
CA LEU A 100 -3.05 -16.05 -13.07
C LEU A 100 -1.87 -15.42 -12.33
N MET A 101 -0.73 -15.39 -12.99
CA MET A 101 0.47 -14.70 -12.52
C MET A 101 0.66 -13.41 -13.32
N THR A 102 0.85 -12.30 -12.61
CA THR A 102 1.13 -11.01 -13.25
C THR A 102 2.59 -10.93 -13.64
N TYR A 103 2.86 -10.40 -14.83
CA TYR A 103 4.20 -10.16 -15.35
C TYR A 103 4.37 -8.67 -15.65
N LEU A 104 5.58 -8.14 -15.41
CA LEU A 104 6.02 -6.84 -15.87
C LEU A 104 7.28 -7.08 -16.71
N ASP A 105 7.26 -6.67 -17.99
CA ASP A 105 8.35 -6.92 -18.95
C ASP A 105 8.84 -8.39 -18.98
N LYS A 106 7.91 -9.34 -18.97
CA LYS A 106 8.14 -10.80 -18.93
C LYS A 106 8.78 -11.31 -17.63
N ILE A 107 8.94 -10.48 -16.61
CA ILE A 107 9.41 -10.88 -15.28
C ILE A 107 8.20 -11.11 -14.39
N PRO A 108 8.06 -12.26 -13.71
CA PRO A 108 6.98 -12.47 -12.75
C PRO A 108 6.99 -11.38 -11.66
N PHE A 109 5.81 -10.85 -11.35
CA PHE A 109 5.66 -9.68 -10.47
C PHE A 109 6.29 -9.87 -9.09
N ASN A 110 6.29 -11.08 -8.54
CA ASN A 110 6.90 -11.42 -7.26
C ASN A 110 8.44 -11.33 -7.25
N TYR A 111 9.08 -11.34 -8.42
CA TYR A 111 10.54 -11.18 -8.57
C TYR A 111 10.96 -9.73 -8.84
N ILE A 112 10.02 -8.82 -8.98
CA ILE A 112 10.29 -7.40 -9.18
C ILE A 112 10.60 -6.73 -7.85
N GLY A 113 11.43 -5.69 -7.84
CA GLY A 113 11.76 -4.94 -6.65
C GLY A 113 10.52 -4.33 -5.98
N LYS A 114 10.46 -4.33 -4.66
CA LYS A 114 9.30 -3.87 -3.86
C LYS A 114 8.84 -2.46 -4.22
N GLY A 115 9.77 -1.54 -4.47
CA GLY A 115 9.44 -0.17 -4.88
C GLY A 115 8.68 -0.11 -6.22
N GLU A 116 9.07 -0.92 -7.19
CA GLU A 116 8.38 -0.98 -8.47
C GLU A 116 7.01 -1.65 -8.36
N GLN A 117 6.92 -2.71 -7.55
CA GLN A 117 5.64 -3.32 -7.21
C GLN A 117 4.67 -2.29 -6.59
N CYS A 118 5.15 -1.45 -5.66
CA CYS A 118 4.38 -0.39 -5.02
C CYS A 118 3.84 0.62 -6.05
N ILE A 119 4.68 1.11 -6.96
CA ILE A 119 4.29 2.06 -8.02
C ILE A 119 3.23 1.45 -8.94
N VAL A 120 3.46 0.22 -9.43
CA VAL A 120 2.52 -0.46 -10.33
C VAL A 120 1.17 -0.65 -9.65
N LYS A 121 1.15 -1.12 -8.41
CA LYS A 121 -0.08 -1.28 -7.62
C LYS A 121 -0.83 0.04 -7.46
N THR A 122 -0.12 1.11 -7.10
CA THR A 122 -0.73 2.43 -6.91
C THR A 122 -1.30 2.97 -8.23
N LYS A 123 -0.54 2.89 -9.33
CA LYS A 123 -1.01 3.33 -10.65
C LYS A 123 -2.25 2.55 -11.11
N LEU A 124 -2.24 1.22 -10.95
CA LEU A 124 -3.40 0.39 -11.28
C LEU A 124 -4.62 0.73 -10.41
N ALA A 125 -4.41 0.93 -9.10
CA ALA A 125 -5.48 1.29 -8.19
C ALA A 125 -6.09 2.66 -8.51
N LEU A 126 -5.28 3.66 -8.84
CA LEU A 126 -5.73 4.99 -9.25
C LEU A 126 -6.48 4.96 -10.59
N ALA A 127 -6.06 4.12 -11.53
CA ALA A 127 -6.72 3.94 -12.82
C ALA A 127 -8.05 3.18 -12.71
N HIS A 128 -8.26 2.46 -11.61
CA HIS A 128 -9.42 1.62 -11.40
C HIS A 128 -10.73 2.43 -11.28
N LYS A 129 -11.85 1.85 -11.74
CA LYS A 129 -13.18 2.47 -11.72
C LYS A 129 -13.59 2.97 -10.33
N LYS A 130 -13.33 2.20 -9.27
CA LYS A 130 -13.64 2.61 -7.90
C LYS A 130 -12.92 3.88 -7.49
N ALA A 131 -11.63 4.02 -7.84
CA ALA A 131 -10.88 5.23 -7.56
C ALA A 131 -11.37 6.41 -8.41
N LYS A 132 -11.77 6.17 -9.67
CA LYS A 132 -12.35 7.19 -10.55
C LYS A 132 -13.69 7.72 -10.01
N GLU A 133 -14.55 6.85 -9.50
CA GLU A 133 -15.84 7.20 -8.93
C GLU A 133 -15.77 7.69 -7.48
N ALA A 134 -14.67 7.46 -6.78
CA ALA A 134 -14.51 7.88 -5.41
C ALA A 134 -14.36 9.40 -5.29
N SER A 135 -15.00 9.98 -4.29
CA SER A 135 -14.83 11.38 -3.88
C SER A 135 -13.64 11.54 -2.93
N ILE A 136 -13.30 10.46 -2.21
CA ILE A 136 -12.23 10.43 -1.22
C ILE A 136 -11.27 9.28 -1.56
N ILE A 137 -9.98 9.59 -1.65
CA ILE A 137 -8.91 8.60 -1.79
C ILE A 137 -8.16 8.52 -0.45
N LEU A 138 -8.11 7.31 0.09
CA LEU A 138 -7.32 6.99 1.28
C LEU A 138 -6.05 6.28 0.82
N MET A 139 -4.90 6.70 1.33
CA MET A 139 -3.61 6.13 0.94
C MET A 139 -2.76 5.92 2.18
N GLU A 140 -2.19 4.71 2.31
CA GLU A 140 -1.37 4.33 3.45
C GLU A 140 0.09 4.20 3.02
N GLU A 141 0.95 4.99 3.66
CA GLU A 141 2.41 5.00 3.52
C GLU A 141 2.90 4.82 2.07
N PRO A 142 2.55 5.75 1.15
CA PRO A 142 2.89 5.61 -0.26
C PRO A 142 4.40 5.62 -0.53
N GLU A 143 5.20 6.06 0.43
CA GLU A 143 6.67 6.11 0.36
C GLU A 143 7.35 4.75 0.56
N ASN A 144 6.65 3.75 1.05
CA ASN A 144 7.23 2.46 1.39
C ASN A 144 7.99 1.82 0.23
N HIS A 145 9.26 1.48 0.50
CA HIS A 145 10.19 0.88 -0.46
C HIS A 145 10.56 1.74 -1.67
N LEU A 146 10.22 3.03 -1.70
CA LEU A 146 10.52 3.90 -2.82
C LEU A 146 11.83 4.66 -2.62
N SER A 147 12.61 4.78 -3.71
CA SER A 147 13.69 5.76 -3.78
C SER A 147 13.11 7.18 -3.90
N TYR A 148 13.93 8.18 -3.60
CA TYR A 148 13.55 9.58 -3.67
C TYR A 148 12.94 9.97 -5.04
N SER A 149 13.57 9.55 -6.14
CA SER A 149 13.09 9.85 -7.50
C SER A 149 11.73 9.20 -7.79
N LYS A 150 11.57 7.94 -7.38
CA LYS A 150 10.32 7.19 -7.57
C LYS A 150 9.17 7.74 -6.71
N LEU A 151 9.50 8.23 -5.52
CA LEU A 151 8.51 8.88 -4.66
C LEU A 151 8.03 10.22 -5.26
N ASN A 152 8.92 11.02 -5.86
CA ASN A 152 8.52 12.23 -6.58
C ASN A 152 7.60 11.91 -7.77
N GLU A 153 7.91 10.88 -8.54
CA GLU A 153 7.06 10.41 -9.66
C GLU A 153 5.67 10.01 -9.15
N LEU A 154 5.61 9.26 -8.04
CA LEU A 154 4.35 8.84 -7.44
C LEU A 154 3.51 10.03 -6.95
N ILE A 155 4.13 10.98 -6.24
CA ILE A 155 3.43 12.18 -5.75
C ILE A 155 2.89 13.01 -6.90
N ALA A 156 3.64 13.15 -7.99
CA ALA A 156 3.18 13.83 -9.19
C ALA A 156 1.95 13.14 -9.80
N ALA A 157 1.99 11.81 -9.92
CA ALA A 157 0.87 11.01 -10.41
C ALA A 157 -0.38 11.15 -9.51
N ILE A 158 -0.20 11.13 -8.18
CA ILE A 158 -1.31 11.32 -7.23
C ILE A 158 -1.95 12.72 -7.43
N LYS A 159 -1.15 13.76 -7.49
CA LYS A 159 -1.63 15.13 -7.71
C LYS A 159 -2.39 15.28 -9.02
N GLU A 160 -1.95 14.62 -10.07
CA GLU A 160 -2.57 14.67 -11.38
C GLU A 160 -3.93 13.93 -11.41
N HIS A 161 -3.97 12.69 -10.90
CA HIS A 161 -5.18 11.84 -10.94
C HIS A 161 -6.26 12.23 -9.93
N CYS A 162 -5.90 13.02 -8.92
CA CYS A 162 -6.78 13.32 -7.80
C CYS A 162 -7.11 14.82 -7.65
N LYS A 163 -6.98 15.64 -8.70
CA LYS A 163 -7.17 17.10 -8.66
C LYS A 163 -8.49 17.56 -8.05
N GLU A 164 -9.57 16.81 -8.29
CA GLU A 164 -10.92 17.14 -7.84
C GLU A 164 -11.40 16.25 -6.67
N LYS A 165 -10.47 15.55 -6.02
CA LYS A 165 -10.80 14.59 -4.97
C LYS A 165 -10.14 14.97 -3.66
N GLN A 166 -10.79 14.66 -2.56
CA GLN A 166 -10.14 14.71 -1.25
C GLN A 166 -9.19 13.52 -1.12
N ILE A 167 -7.93 13.80 -0.79
CA ILE A 167 -6.92 12.78 -0.54
C ILE A 167 -6.58 12.82 0.95
N ILE A 168 -6.58 11.66 1.60
CA ILE A 168 -6.12 11.49 2.97
C ILE A 168 -4.98 10.48 2.93
N ILE A 169 -3.78 10.90 3.34
CA ILE A 169 -2.57 10.10 3.29
C ILE A 169 -2.03 9.96 4.71
N SER A 170 -1.81 8.72 5.15
CA SER A 170 -0.98 8.44 6.32
C SER A 170 0.47 8.28 5.87
N THR A 171 1.40 8.91 6.55
CA THR A 171 2.82 8.87 6.21
C THR A 171 3.71 9.09 7.43
N HIS A 172 4.86 8.44 7.44
CA HIS A 172 5.96 8.72 8.36
C HIS A 172 7.08 9.53 7.69
N SER A 173 6.92 9.89 6.42
CA SER A 173 7.93 10.59 5.63
C SER A 173 7.77 12.10 5.70
N SER A 174 8.80 12.78 6.22
CA SER A 174 8.93 14.23 6.16
C SER A 174 8.84 14.76 4.74
N PHE A 175 9.43 14.03 3.80
CA PHE A 175 9.43 14.40 2.39
C PHE A 175 8.02 14.39 1.80
N VAL A 176 7.21 13.35 2.08
CA VAL A 176 5.82 13.26 1.60
C VAL A 176 5.00 14.42 2.17
N ALA A 177 5.11 14.67 3.49
CA ALA A 177 4.38 15.74 4.15
C ALA A 177 4.70 17.12 3.53
N ASN A 178 5.98 17.42 3.29
CA ASN A 178 6.38 18.67 2.64
C ASN A 178 5.88 18.78 1.18
N LYS A 179 6.02 17.73 0.40
CA LYS A 179 5.60 17.75 -1.01
C LYS A 179 4.09 17.85 -1.19
N LEU A 180 3.32 17.37 -0.23
CA LEU A 180 1.86 17.50 -0.24
C LEU A 180 1.37 18.81 0.36
N GLY A 181 2.21 19.51 1.12
CA GLY A 181 1.93 20.80 1.72
C GLY A 181 1.61 20.72 3.21
N LEU A 182 2.41 21.42 4.00
CA LEU A 182 2.32 21.43 5.47
C LEU A 182 0.99 21.98 6.00
N LYS A 183 0.31 22.85 5.25
CA LYS A 183 -0.99 23.42 5.64
C LYS A 183 -2.07 22.36 5.85
N SER A 184 -1.94 21.23 5.16
CA SER A 184 -2.89 20.11 5.25
C SER A 184 -2.44 19.04 6.26
N LEU A 185 -1.29 19.23 6.92
CA LEU A 185 -0.72 18.28 7.84
C LEU A 185 -1.53 18.21 9.15
N ILE A 186 -1.87 17.00 9.55
CA ILE A 186 -2.46 16.67 10.84
C ILE A 186 -1.51 15.72 11.55
N LEU A 187 -0.90 16.18 12.62
CA LEU A 187 -0.05 15.36 13.47
C LEU A 187 -0.91 14.60 14.49
N LEU A 188 -0.64 13.32 14.62
CA LEU A 188 -1.26 12.45 15.62
C LEU A 188 -0.22 12.10 16.69
N HIS A 189 -0.43 12.56 17.91
CA HIS A 189 0.47 12.30 19.03
C HIS A 189 -0.33 12.13 20.32
N ASP A 190 -0.07 11.08 21.10
CA ASP A 190 -0.71 10.80 22.38
C ASP A 190 -2.26 10.95 22.38
N ARG A 191 -2.91 10.40 21.34
CA ARG A 191 -4.37 10.49 21.14
C ARG A 191 -4.90 11.92 20.95
N LYS A 192 -4.02 12.85 20.64
CA LYS A 192 -4.36 14.24 20.30
C LYS A 192 -4.02 14.50 18.83
N THR A 193 -4.72 15.46 18.27
CA THR A 193 -4.44 15.97 16.92
C THR A 193 -3.89 17.37 17.04
N LEU A 194 -2.85 17.68 16.26
CA LEU A 194 -2.31 19.02 16.12
C LEU A 194 -2.28 19.37 14.64
N ARG A 195 -2.78 20.53 14.31
CA ARG A 195 -2.80 21.03 12.93
C ARG A 195 -1.87 22.25 12.84
N LEU A 196 -1.05 22.27 11.81
CA LEU A 196 -0.14 23.41 11.60
C LEU A 196 -0.87 24.74 11.36
N HIS A 197 -2.07 24.72 10.77
CA HIS A 197 -2.83 25.95 10.56
C HIS A 197 -3.34 26.60 11.87
N ASP A 198 -3.25 25.92 13.00
CA ASP A 198 -3.55 26.46 14.32
C ASP A 198 -2.38 27.33 14.86
N LEU A 199 -1.22 27.29 14.19
CA LEU A 199 -0.05 28.12 14.51
C LEU A 199 -0.16 29.50 13.87
N SER A 200 0.68 30.45 14.34
CA SER A 200 0.72 31.78 13.74
C SER A 200 1.19 31.71 12.27
N PRO A 201 0.71 32.62 11.39
CA PRO A 201 1.13 32.64 9.98
C PRO A 201 2.66 32.72 9.82
N SER A 202 3.34 33.49 10.65
CA SER A 202 4.80 33.61 10.63
C SER A 202 5.50 32.28 10.97
N THR A 203 4.93 31.51 11.89
CA THR A 203 5.44 30.18 12.23
C THR A 203 5.23 29.19 11.09
N ILE A 204 4.08 29.23 10.43
CA ILE A 204 3.80 28.38 9.25
C ILE A 204 4.79 28.70 8.13
N ASP A 205 4.97 29.98 7.81
CA ASP A 205 5.92 30.41 6.76
C ASP A 205 7.37 30.01 7.09
N TYR A 206 7.73 30.01 8.36
CA TYR A 206 9.03 29.52 8.81
C TYR A 206 9.17 28.01 8.54
N PHE A 207 8.20 27.20 8.93
CA PHE A 207 8.22 25.76 8.69
C PHE A 207 8.21 25.40 7.19
N GLU A 208 7.52 26.18 6.35
CA GLU A 208 7.52 25.97 4.91
C GLU A 208 8.89 26.26 4.25
N LYS A 209 9.71 27.11 4.88
CA LYS A 209 11.07 27.46 4.41
C LYS A 209 12.14 26.54 4.93
N LEU A 210 11.93 25.89 6.08
CA LEU A 210 12.85 24.89 6.60
C LEU A 210 12.99 23.72 5.61
N SER A 211 14.17 23.13 5.57
CA SER A 211 14.35 21.89 4.81
C SER A 211 13.40 20.83 5.38
N GLY A 212 12.72 20.11 4.50
CA GLY A 212 11.60 19.26 4.91
C GLY A 212 11.91 18.17 5.91
N TYR A 213 13.17 17.82 6.07
CA TYR A 213 13.60 16.85 7.06
C TYR A 213 13.55 17.44 8.47
N ASP A 214 14.05 18.63 8.65
CA ASP A 214 14.17 19.26 9.97
C ASP A 214 12.82 19.73 10.51
N THR A 215 11.90 20.11 9.63
CA THR A 215 10.54 20.46 10.03
C THR A 215 9.86 19.34 10.81
N LEU A 216 9.93 18.10 10.32
CA LEU A 216 9.28 16.99 11.02
C LEU A 216 10.12 16.49 12.21
N ARG A 217 11.44 16.56 12.16
CA ARG A 217 12.27 16.32 13.37
C ARG A 217 11.80 17.22 14.51
N LEU A 218 11.64 18.51 14.24
CA LEU A 218 11.19 19.48 15.24
C LEU A 218 9.76 19.20 15.74
N LEU A 219 8.87 18.80 14.85
CA LEU A 219 7.48 18.51 15.21
C LEU A 219 7.28 17.18 15.95
N LEU A 220 8.16 16.20 15.72
CA LEU A 220 8.04 14.84 16.27
C LEU A 220 8.97 14.59 17.47
N CYS A 221 9.98 15.45 17.71
CA CYS A 221 10.87 15.29 18.86
C CYS A 221 10.15 15.54 20.19
N GLN A 222 10.58 14.84 21.22
CA GLN A 222 10.09 15.09 22.59
C GLN A 222 10.71 16.34 23.20
N LYS A 223 11.99 16.57 22.94
CA LYS A 223 12.77 17.72 23.38
C LYS A 223 13.72 18.11 22.26
N ALA A 224 13.88 19.39 22.02
CA ALA A 224 14.82 19.91 21.04
C ALA A 224 15.82 20.88 21.66
N ILE A 225 17.07 20.81 21.18
CA ILE A 225 18.07 21.88 21.33
C ILE A 225 18.18 22.49 19.94
N LEU A 226 17.79 23.75 19.81
CA LEU A 226 17.87 24.48 18.55
C LEU A 226 19.24 25.13 18.45
N VAL A 227 19.90 24.98 17.31
CA VAL A 227 21.21 25.51 17.00
C VAL A 227 21.18 26.27 15.66
N GLU A 228 22.15 27.13 15.41
CA GLU A 228 22.19 27.95 14.20
C GLU A 228 22.59 27.12 12.96
N GLY A 229 23.52 26.18 13.11
CA GLY A 229 23.99 25.39 11.97
C GLY A 229 24.55 24.03 12.36
N ASP A 230 24.90 23.23 11.33
CA ASP A 230 25.41 21.85 11.48
C ASP A 230 26.67 21.79 12.37
N SER A 231 27.53 22.82 12.32
CA SER A 231 28.72 22.87 13.15
C SER A 231 28.38 22.93 14.64
N ASP A 232 27.33 23.70 14.98
CA ASP A 232 26.88 23.83 16.37
C ASP A 232 26.22 22.54 16.84
N GLU A 233 25.50 21.86 15.95
CA GLU A 233 24.93 20.53 16.21
C GLU A 233 26.03 19.54 16.62
N LEU A 234 27.11 19.48 15.85
CA LEU A 234 28.26 18.62 16.15
C LEU A 234 28.93 18.99 17.49
N VAL A 235 29.07 20.29 17.79
CA VAL A 235 29.63 20.73 19.07
C VAL A 235 28.77 20.30 20.24
N VAL A 236 27.44 20.49 20.14
CA VAL A 236 26.48 20.10 21.19
C VAL A 236 26.49 18.59 21.39
N GLN A 237 26.45 17.81 20.30
CA GLN A 237 26.53 16.36 20.36
C GLN A 237 27.80 15.87 21.04
N LYS A 238 28.97 16.47 20.69
CA LYS A 238 30.25 16.12 21.28
C LYS A 238 30.35 16.48 22.74
N ALA A 239 29.84 17.66 23.11
CA ALA A 239 29.83 18.13 24.49
C ALA A 239 28.94 17.23 25.37
N TYR A 240 27.75 16.85 24.85
CA TYR A 240 26.85 15.96 25.52
C TYR A 240 27.46 14.58 25.75
N LEU A 241 28.04 13.99 24.68
CA LEU A 241 28.74 12.71 24.77
C LEU A 241 29.88 12.76 25.80
N LYS A 242 30.68 13.83 25.83
CA LYS A 242 31.76 13.97 26.81
C LYS A 242 31.26 14.11 28.25
N LYS A 243 30.11 14.75 28.44
CA LYS A 243 29.53 15.00 29.77
C LYS A 243 28.75 13.80 30.30
N TYR A 244 27.95 13.12 29.46
CA TYR A 244 27.01 12.12 29.88
C TYR A 244 27.34 10.72 29.36
N GLY A 245 28.37 10.55 28.54
CA GLY A 245 28.79 9.25 28.00
C GLY A 245 27.89 8.69 26.88
N LYS A 246 26.91 9.48 26.42
CA LYS A 246 25.92 9.10 25.40
C LYS A 246 25.52 10.30 24.56
N LEU A 247 24.88 10.07 23.42
CA LEU A 247 24.39 11.12 22.55
C LEU A 247 23.05 11.69 23.06
N PRO A 248 22.71 12.97 22.75
CA PRO A 248 21.46 13.59 23.15
C PRO A 248 20.23 12.77 22.74
N ILE A 249 20.23 12.19 21.56
CA ILE A 249 19.12 11.39 21.02
C ILE A 249 18.78 10.16 21.90
N GLU A 250 19.76 9.61 22.58
CA GLU A 250 19.56 8.48 23.50
C GLU A 250 18.76 8.89 24.76
N ASP A 251 18.71 10.19 25.07
CA ASP A 251 17.86 10.78 26.12
C ASP A 251 16.58 11.40 25.57
N GLY A 252 16.23 11.14 24.32
CA GLY A 252 15.07 11.71 23.65
C GLY A 252 15.20 13.22 23.38
N VAL A 253 16.44 13.72 23.33
CA VAL A 253 16.74 15.13 22.99
C VAL A 253 17.31 15.17 21.57
N ASP A 254 16.63 15.85 20.68
CA ASP A 254 17.12 16.09 19.32
C ASP A 254 17.86 17.42 19.23
N VAL A 255 18.94 17.48 18.47
CA VAL A 255 19.69 18.72 18.21
C VAL A 255 19.41 19.10 16.76
N ILE A 256 18.84 20.26 16.53
CA ILE A 256 18.27 20.63 15.22
C ILE A 256 18.81 21.99 14.80
N ALA A 257 19.44 22.03 13.63
CA ALA A 257 19.86 23.27 13.00
C ALA A 257 18.66 24.00 12.38
N VAL A 258 18.46 25.27 12.69
CA VAL A 258 17.33 26.11 12.28
C VAL A 258 17.71 27.40 11.60
N GLY A 259 19.02 27.62 11.37
CA GLY A 259 19.57 28.78 10.68
C GLY A 259 19.71 28.68 9.18
#